data_3510b5dc920b1ed8857bed2b14ab67d0
#
_entry.id   3510b5dc920b1ed8857bed2b14ab67d0
#
_cell.length_a   1.000
_cell.length_b   1.000
_cell.length_c   1.000
_cell.angle_alpha   90.00
_cell.angle_beta   90.00
_cell.angle_gamma   90.00
#
_symmetry.space_group_name_H-M   'P 1'
#
loop_
_entity.id
_entity.type
_entity.pdbx_description
1 polymer ?
#
loop_
_entity_poly.entity_id
_entity_poly.type
_entity_poly.pdbx_seq_one_letter_code
_entity_poly.pdbx_strand_id
1 'polypeptide(L)'
;MKGEMYNVNEENRPSYYAIIPSNVRYCEELKYPERLLYGEITALAGKEGYCFATNKYFAELYHVIPGTISRWISHLENLGFVKVEIIKDGRNQIIERRIYIDNVHRDII
;
A
#
# COMPACT_ATOMS: atom_id res chain seq x y z
N MET A 1 7.98 5.52 -21.37
CA MET A 1 7.67 6.67 -21.07
C MET A 1 7.44 6.85 -19.67
N LYS A 2 7.85 7.79 -19.18
CA LYS A 2 7.90 7.93 -17.89
C LYS A 2 6.62 7.95 -17.23
N GLY A 3 5.74 8.50 -17.74
CA GLY A 3 4.47 8.51 -17.09
C GLY A 3 3.81 7.20 -17.02
N GLU A 4 4.32 6.24 -17.76
CA GLU A 4 3.63 5.01 -17.83
C GLU A 4 3.65 4.20 -16.61
N MET A 5 4.60 4.36 -15.74
CA MET A 5 4.57 3.55 -14.58
C MET A 5 3.41 3.95 -13.67
N TYR A 6 2.79 5.10 -13.96
CA TYR A 6 1.63 5.55 -13.19
C TYR A 6 0.34 5.49 -13.98
N ASN A 7 0.40 5.03 -15.22
CA ASN A 7 -0.80 4.87 -16.02
C ASN A 7 -1.31 3.46 -15.83
N VAL A 8 -2.45 3.33 -15.19
CA VAL A 8 -2.97 2.02 -14.87
C VAL A 8 -3.90 1.56 -15.96
N ASN A 9 -3.50 0.54 -16.68
CA ASN A 9 -4.36 -0.15 -17.64
C ASN A 9 -4.09 -1.63 -17.48
N GLU A 10 -4.69 -2.44 -18.32
CA GLU A 10 -4.53 -3.87 -18.13
C GLU A 10 -3.09 -4.35 -18.20
N GLU A 11 -2.29 -3.71 -19.03
CA GLU A 11 -0.91 -4.12 -19.17
C GLU A 11 -0.06 -3.72 -17.98
N ASN A 12 -0.45 -2.65 -17.29
CA ASN A 12 0.34 -2.13 -16.17
C ASN A 12 -0.14 -2.59 -14.81
N ARG A 13 -1.22 -3.33 -14.76
CA ARG A 13 -1.72 -3.81 -13.48
C ARG A 13 -0.81 -4.87 -12.93
N PRO A 14 -0.60 -4.88 -11.61
CA PRO A 14 0.18 -5.94 -11.00
C PRO A 14 -0.46 -7.29 -11.27
N SER A 15 0.36 -8.29 -11.59
CA SER A 15 -0.14 -9.62 -11.85
C SER A 15 0.19 -10.58 -10.71
N TYR A 16 0.71 -10.06 -9.59
CA TYR A 16 1.04 -10.90 -8.47
C TYR A 16 -0.17 -11.12 -7.59
N TYR A 17 -0.14 -12.17 -6.81
CA TYR A 17 -1.22 -12.45 -5.90
C TYR A 17 -1.21 -11.47 -4.75
N ALA A 18 -2.38 -11.01 -4.36
CA ALA A 18 -2.55 -10.21 -3.16
C ALA A 18 -2.79 -11.16 -2.00
N ILE A 19 -2.19 -10.86 -0.85
CA ILE A 19 -2.37 -11.67 0.34
C ILE A 19 -3.10 -10.84 1.37
N ILE A 20 -4.28 -11.30 1.77
CA ILE A 20 -5.07 -10.64 2.79
C ILE A 20 -5.26 -11.62 3.93
N PRO A 21 -4.38 -11.57 4.95
CA PRO A 21 -4.48 -12.52 6.06
C PRO A 21 -5.77 -12.33 6.84
N SER A 22 -6.14 -13.32 7.60
CA SER A 22 -7.43 -13.28 8.27
C SER A 22 -7.57 -12.11 9.24
N ASN A 23 -6.47 -11.70 9.90
CA ASN A 23 -6.57 -10.58 10.82
C ASN A 23 -6.85 -9.26 10.12
N VAL A 24 -6.53 -9.13 8.85
CA VAL A 24 -6.89 -7.97 8.05
C VAL A 24 -8.27 -8.19 7.42
N ARG A 25 -8.46 -9.37 6.84
CA ARG A 25 -9.67 -9.66 6.09
C ARG A 25 -10.94 -9.52 6.92
N TYR A 26 -10.85 -9.87 8.20
CA TYR A 26 -12.01 -9.82 9.10
C TYR A 26 -11.94 -8.70 10.13
N CYS A 27 -11.03 -7.75 9.96
CA CYS A 27 -10.91 -6.64 10.88
C CYS A 27 -12.09 -5.71 10.70
N GLU A 28 -12.93 -5.61 11.71
CA GLU A 28 -14.14 -4.81 11.61
C GLU A 28 -13.87 -3.32 11.60
N GLU A 29 -12.68 -2.90 12.00
CA GLU A 29 -12.32 -1.49 11.95
C GLU A 29 -11.89 -1.06 10.57
N LEU A 30 -11.67 -1.99 9.65
CA LEU A 30 -11.24 -1.66 8.29
C LEU A 30 -12.43 -1.74 7.34
N LYS A 31 -12.50 -0.76 6.42
CA LYS A 31 -13.46 -0.83 5.35
C LYS A 31 -12.94 -1.79 4.29
N TYR A 32 -13.85 -2.31 3.48
CA TYR A 32 -13.48 -3.29 2.47
C TYR A 32 -12.38 -2.79 1.54
N PRO A 33 -12.43 -1.55 1.03
CA PRO A 33 -11.34 -1.11 0.15
C PRO A 33 -10.00 -1.01 0.88
N GLU A 34 -10.01 -0.75 2.18
CA GLU A 34 -8.77 -0.73 2.94
C GLU A 34 -8.15 -2.12 3.03
N ARG A 35 -8.99 -3.14 3.14
CA ARG A 35 -8.51 -4.52 3.17
C ARG A 35 -7.92 -4.90 1.82
N LEU A 36 -8.56 -4.47 0.73
CA LEU A 36 -8.02 -4.71 -0.60
C LEU A 36 -6.71 -3.98 -0.81
N LEU A 37 -6.61 -2.75 -0.34
CA LEU A 37 -5.38 -1.98 -0.47
C LEU A 37 -4.24 -2.66 0.27
N TYR A 38 -4.50 -3.22 1.44
CA TYR A 38 -3.48 -3.99 2.14
C TYR A 38 -2.97 -5.13 1.24
N GLY A 39 -3.90 -5.86 0.63
CA GLY A 39 -3.52 -6.93 -0.28
C GLY A 39 -2.68 -6.44 -1.44
N GLU A 40 -3.05 -5.28 -2.01
CA GLU A 40 -2.30 -4.71 -3.11
C GLU A 40 -0.88 -4.37 -2.66
N ILE A 41 -0.74 -3.85 -1.46
CA ILE A 41 0.58 -3.52 -0.92
C ILE A 41 1.41 -4.80 -0.79
N THR A 42 0.82 -5.91 -0.35
CA THR A 42 1.57 -7.16 -0.26
C THR A 42 2.04 -7.63 -1.62
N ALA A 43 1.19 -7.50 -2.64
CA ALA A 43 1.56 -7.90 -3.99
C ALA A 43 2.73 -7.09 -4.52
N LEU A 44 2.76 -5.80 -4.20
CA LEU A 44 3.79 -4.90 -4.69
C LEU A 44 5.05 -4.90 -3.82
N ALA A 45 4.98 -5.45 -2.62
CA ALA A 45 6.16 -5.49 -1.77
C ALA A 45 7.21 -6.48 -2.30
N GLY A 46 6.75 -7.57 -2.87
CA GLY A 46 7.63 -8.46 -3.60
C GLY A 46 8.90 -8.82 -2.87
N LYS A 47 10.00 -8.79 -3.62
CA LYS A 47 11.28 -9.21 -3.09
C LYS A 47 11.87 -8.24 -2.11
N GLU A 48 11.61 -6.96 -2.26
CA GLU A 48 12.19 -5.96 -1.40
C GLU A 48 11.63 -5.97 0.00
N GLY A 49 10.44 -6.52 0.16
CA GLY A 49 9.79 -6.52 1.46
C GLY A 49 9.07 -5.24 1.79
N TYR A 50 9.00 -4.31 0.86
CA TYR A 50 8.25 -3.07 1.03
C TYR A 50 7.70 -2.63 -0.31
N CYS A 51 6.62 -1.86 -0.24
CA CYS A 51 5.97 -1.30 -1.41
C CYS A 51 6.34 0.17 -1.53
N PHE A 52 6.75 0.62 -2.71
CA PHE A 52 7.09 2.03 -2.90
C PHE A 52 6.16 2.72 -3.89
N ALA A 53 5.01 2.15 -4.16
CA ALA A 53 4.04 2.77 -5.05
C ALA A 53 3.49 4.06 -4.45
N THR A 54 3.11 4.98 -5.31
CA THR A 54 2.62 6.29 -4.88
C THR A 54 1.12 6.25 -4.65
N ASN A 55 0.62 7.27 -3.96
CA ASN A 55 -0.83 7.40 -3.80
C ASN A 55 -1.52 7.57 -5.14
N LYS A 56 -0.87 8.26 -6.09
CA LYS A 56 -1.45 8.44 -7.41
C LYS A 56 -1.62 7.11 -8.12
N TYR A 57 -0.63 6.22 -7.99
CA TYR A 57 -0.72 4.90 -8.61
C TYR A 57 -1.93 4.14 -8.07
N PHE A 58 -2.07 4.10 -6.73
CA PHE A 58 -3.20 3.38 -6.14
C PHE A 58 -4.53 4.07 -6.49
N ALA A 59 -4.54 5.39 -6.55
CA ALA A 59 -5.75 6.13 -6.86
C ALA A 59 -6.26 5.78 -8.26
N GLU A 60 -5.35 5.67 -9.20
CA GLU A 60 -5.73 5.28 -10.56
C GLU A 60 -6.20 3.85 -10.62
N LEU A 61 -5.56 2.99 -9.84
CA LEU A 61 -5.91 1.58 -9.83
C LEU A 61 -7.32 1.36 -9.27
N TYR A 62 -7.68 2.10 -8.23
CA TYR A 62 -8.96 1.92 -7.55
C TYR A 62 -10.00 2.98 -7.89
N HIS A 63 -9.68 3.89 -8.82
CA HIS A 63 -10.63 4.90 -9.29
C HIS A 63 -11.11 5.80 -8.16
N VAL A 64 -10.17 6.25 -7.34
CA VAL A 64 -10.44 7.20 -6.27
C VAL A 64 -9.40 8.31 -6.35
N ILE A 65 -9.56 9.36 -5.54
CA ILE A 65 -8.58 10.44 -5.52
C ILE A 65 -7.43 10.08 -4.59
N PRO A 66 -6.23 10.65 -4.80
CA PRO A 66 -5.08 10.31 -3.97
C PRO A 66 -5.29 10.57 -2.48
N GLY A 67 -6.08 11.58 -2.12
CA GLY A 67 -6.37 11.84 -0.72
C GLY A 67 -7.08 10.68 -0.04
N THR A 68 -7.92 9.98 -0.77
CA THR A 68 -8.59 8.82 -0.23
C THR A 68 -7.58 7.72 0.07
N ILE A 69 -6.62 7.51 -0.82
CA ILE A 69 -5.57 6.53 -0.59
C ILE A 69 -4.74 6.91 0.64
N SER A 70 -4.43 8.20 0.77
CA SER A 70 -3.67 8.68 1.92
C SER A 70 -4.38 8.33 3.23
N ARG A 71 -5.69 8.54 3.28
CA ARG A 71 -6.46 8.21 4.48
C ARG A 71 -6.47 6.71 4.75
N TRP A 72 -6.59 5.91 3.72
CA TRP A 72 -6.62 4.46 3.89
C TRP A 72 -5.28 3.94 4.41
N ILE A 73 -4.17 4.45 3.85
CA ILE A 73 -2.84 4.03 4.31
C ILE A 73 -2.61 4.47 5.75
N SER A 74 -3.01 5.69 6.09
CA SER A 74 -2.88 6.17 7.47
C SER A 74 -3.69 5.32 8.42
N HIS A 75 -4.87 4.89 8.02
CA HIS A 75 -5.70 4.06 8.87
C HIS A 75 -5.05 2.69 9.07
N LEU A 76 -4.51 2.11 8.00
CA LEU A 76 -3.79 0.84 8.12
C LEU A 76 -2.59 0.98 9.04
N GLU A 77 -1.89 2.10 8.95
CA GLU A 77 -0.73 2.32 9.80
C GLU A 77 -1.14 2.54 11.24
N ASN A 78 -2.19 3.31 11.48
CA ASN A 78 -2.66 3.56 12.84
C ASN A 78 -3.12 2.28 13.53
N LEU A 79 -3.65 1.34 12.78
CA LEU A 79 -4.06 0.07 13.35
C LEU A 79 -2.90 -0.94 13.43
N GLY A 80 -1.71 -0.54 12.95
CA GLY A 80 -0.52 -1.37 13.10
C GLY A 80 -0.33 -2.41 12.01
N PHE A 81 -1.08 -2.34 10.92
CA PHE A 81 -0.95 -3.33 9.86
C PHE A 81 0.19 -3.02 8.90
N VAL A 82 0.55 -1.75 8.74
CA VAL A 82 1.67 -1.35 7.89
C VAL A 82 2.50 -0.32 8.63
N LYS A 83 3.72 -0.12 8.16
CA LYS A 83 4.59 0.91 8.67
C LYS A 83 5.10 1.72 7.49
N VAL A 84 4.97 3.03 7.56
CA VAL A 84 5.37 3.91 6.47
C VAL A 84 6.69 4.58 6.83
N GLU A 85 7.62 4.55 5.90
CA GLU A 85 8.91 5.19 6.06
C GLU A 85 9.13 6.15 4.90
N ILE A 86 9.55 7.37 5.21
CA ILE A 86 9.85 8.36 4.20
C ILE A 86 11.36 8.46 4.07
N ILE A 87 11.87 8.23 2.86
CA ILE A 87 13.30 8.30 2.58
C ILE A 87 13.59 9.66 1.98
N LYS A 88 14.57 10.35 2.54
CA LYS A 88 14.95 11.67 2.08
C LYS A 88 16.41 11.68 1.66
N ASP A 89 16.75 12.60 0.76
CA ASP A 89 18.14 12.76 0.34
C ASP A 89 18.87 13.71 1.27
N GLY A 90 20.11 14.04 0.95
CA GLY A 90 20.93 14.91 1.77
C GLY A 90 20.42 16.33 1.86
N ARG A 91 19.47 16.71 1.01
CA ARG A 91 18.86 18.04 1.06
C ARG A 91 17.50 18.02 1.73
N ASN A 92 17.18 16.92 2.41
CA ASN A 92 15.91 16.76 3.11
C ASN A 92 14.71 16.71 2.17
N GLN A 93 14.93 16.32 0.92
CA GLN A 93 13.85 16.17 -0.04
C GLN A 93 13.43 14.72 -0.09
N ILE A 94 12.11 14.49 -0.18
CA ILE A 94 11.58 13.14 -0.21
C ILE A 94 11.88 12.51 -1.55
N ILE A 95 12.55 11.37 -1.54
CA ILE A 95 12.84 10.63 -2.75
C ILE A 95 12.05 9.34 -2.87
N GLU A 96 11.51 8.84 -1.75
CA GLU A 96 10.77 7.60 -1.80
C GLU A 96 9.95 7.44 -0.54
N ARG A 97 8.78 6.82 -0.65
CA ARG A 97 8.00 6.39 0.50
C ARG A 97 7.94 4.88 0.45
N ARG A 98 8.25 4.23 1.56
CA ARG A 98 8.21 2.78 1.66
C ARG A 98 7.12 2.36 2.62
N ILE A 99 6.32 1.38 2.21
CA ILE A 99 5.28 0.83 3.05
C ILE A 99 5.64 -0.61 3.35
N TYR A 100 5.92 -0.89 4.61
CA TYR A 100 6.30 -2.23 5.05
C TYR A 100 5.09 -2.92 5.63
N ILE A 101 5.01 -4.22 5.43
CA ILE A 101 3.99 -5.02 6.06
C ILE A 101 4.42 -5.25 7.50
N ASP A 102 3.56 -4.88 8.44
CA ASP A 102 3.85 -5.04 9.85
C ASP A 102 3.18 -6.31 10.32
N ASN A 103 3.98 -7.24 10.83
CA ASN A 103 3.46 -8.54 11.20
C ASN A 103 3.07 -8.66 12.67
N VAL A 104 3.13 -7.56 13.40
CA VAL A 104 2.86 -7.59 14.82
C VAL A 104 1.52 -8.18 15.14
N HIS A 105 0.51 -7.88 14.34
CA HIS A 105 -0.83 -8.32 14.61
C HIS A 105 -1.09 -9.79 14.31
N ARG A 106 -0.16 -10.45 13.63
CA ARG A 106 -0.41 -11.83 13.27
C ARG A 106 -0.33 -12.78 14.42
N ASP A 107 0.31 -12.38 15.48
CA ASP A 107 0.51 -13.26 16.61
C ASP A 107 -0.53 -13.10 17.68
N ILE A 108 -1.55 -12.30 17.41
CA ILE A 108 -2.55 -12.04 18.41
C ILE A 108 -3.75 -12.91 18.21
N ILE A 109 -3.69 -14.07 18.03
CA ILE A 109 -4.87 -14.86 17.79
C ILE A 109 -5.15 -15.79 18.94
#